data_08368925fe7037fff752e6668adece27
#
_entry.id   08368925fe7037fff752e6668adece27
#
_cell.length_a   1.000
_cell.length_b   1.000
_cell.length_c   1.000
_cell.angle_alpha   90.00
_cell.angle_beta   90.00
_cell.angle_gamma   90.00
#
_symmetry.space_group_name_H-M   'P 1'
#
loop_
_entity.id
_entity.type
_entity.pdbx_description
1 polymer ?
#
loop_
_entity_poly.entity_id
_entity_poly.type
_entity_poly.pdbx_seq_one_letter_code
_entity_poly.pdbx_strand_id
1 'polypeptide(L)'
;MKKHELTRSDKELDRINHVDVCDANTGPIYLACRYTDALSALLEQWKKEHKAAYDFTEEDEITHRVWVIDGDEAISQIQDEMEKISALYIADGHHRAVSAVKVGLKRRQENPDYTGEEAFNYFLSVVFPYDQLTILAYNRVVRDLNGQSVEDVLEKIKENFDMTIVPGFPAKPVEKHCFGMYLDCLLYTSDAADEARSVD
;
A
#
# COMPACT_ATOMS: atom_id res chain seq x y z
N MET A 1 -10.54 4.68 -7.18
CA MET A 1 -9.30 4.39 -6.46
C MET A 1 -8.28 5.51 -6.64
N LYS A 2 -7.47 5.80 -5.61
CA LYS A 2 -6.37 6.74 -5.68
C LYS A 2 -5.04 6.01 -5.55
N LYS A 3 -4.06 6.42 -6.37
CA LYS A 3 -2.70 5.87 -6.39
C LYS A 3 -1.70 6.95 -5.97
N HIS A 4 -0.56 6.55 -5.44
CA HIS A 4 0.55 7.43 -5.05
C HIS A 4 1.87 7.03 -5.71
N GLU A 5 1.87 5.98 -6.53
CA GLU A 5 3.04 5.48 -7.24
C GLU A 5 2.75 5.36 -8.74
N LEU A 6 3.74 5.68 -9.56
CA LEU A 6 3.73 5.46 -11.00
C LEU A 6 4.20 4.04 -11.31
N THR A 7 3.49 3.36 -12.20
CA THR A 7 3.86 2.02 -12.63
C THR A 7 4.87 2.07 -13.78
N ARG A 8 5.85 1.19 -13.76
CA ARG A 8 6.81 1.03 -14.86
C ARG A 8 6.17 0.18 -15.95
N SER A 9 6.28 0.63 -17.21
CA SER A 9 5.62 0.01 -18.37
C SER A 9 6.09 -1.42 -18.66
N ASP A 10 7.39 -1.72 -18.44
CA ASP A 10 7.95 -3.05 -18.60
C ASP A 10 7.36 -4.07 -17.61
N LYS A 11 7.33 -3.70 -16.33
CA LYS A 11 6.73 -4.54 -15.27
C LYS A 11 5.20 -4.66 -15.41
N GLU A 12 4.58 -3.60 -15.92
CA GLU A 12 3.14 -3.59 -16.15
C GLU A 12 2.74 -4.58 -17.24
N LEU A 13 3.46 -4.60 -18.37
CA LEU A 13 3.21 -5.53 -19.47
C LEU A 13 3.38 -7.00 -19.03
N ASP A 14 4.44 -7.29 -18.27
CA ASP A 14 4.66 -8.62 -17.71
C ASP A 14 3.47 -9.07 -16.83
N ARG A 15 2.97 -8.19 -15.96
CA ARG A 15 1.83 -8.49 -15.10
C ARG A 15 0.51 -8.61 -15.86
N ILE A 16 0.29 -7.82 -16.91
CA ILE A 16 -0.88 -7.93 -17.80
C ILE A 16 -0.88 -9.32 -18.43
N ASN A 17 0.24 -9.72 -19.04
CA ASN A 17 0.37 -11.04 -19.67
C ASN A 17 0.14 -12.16 -18.65
N HIS A 18 0.68 -12.01 -17.42
CA HIS A 18 0.50 -13.00 -16.37
C HIS A 18 -0.98 -13.18 -15.98
N VAL A 19 -1.70 -12.09 -15.72
CA VAL A 19 -3.13 -12.12 -15.36
C VAL A 19 -3.95 -12.68 -16.52
N ASP A 20 -3.65 -12.29 -17.75
CA ASP A 20 -4.40 -12.71 -18.95
C ASP A 20 -4.21 -14.20 -19.26
N VAL A 21 -2.99 -14.71 -19.13
CA VAL A 21 -2.68 -16.14 -19.39
C VAL A 21 -3.17 -17.04 -18.25
N CYS A 22 -3.03 -16.61 -16.99
CA CYS A 22 -3.52 -17.38 -15.84
C CYS A 22 -5.04 -17.35 -15.69
N ASP A 23 -5.71 -16.42 -16.35
CA ASP A 23 -7.13 -16.12 -16.16
C ASP A 23 -7.53 -15.91 -14.70
N ALA A 24 -6.62 -15.33 -13.93
CA ALA A 24 -6.79 -15.16 -12.49
C ALA A 24 -5.99 -13.98 -11.93
N ASN A 25 -6.52 -13.38 -10.86
CA ASN A 25 -5.75 -12.46 -10.02
C ASN A 25 -4.89 -13.29 -9.06
N THR A 26 -3.57 -13.29 -9.25
CA THR A 26 -2.61 -14.13 -8.51
C THR A 26 -2.26 -13.62 -7.12
N GLY A 27 -2.84 -12.50 -6.70
CA GLY A 27 -2.68 -11.95 -5.36
C GLY A 27 -3.58 -10.74 -5.13
N PRO A 28 -4.02 -10.53 -3.87
CA PRO A 28 -4.91 -9.42 -3.55
C PRO A 28 -4.21 -8.07 -3.71
N ILE A 29 -5.01 -7.05 -4.02
CA ILE A 29 -4.61 -5.66 -4.00
C ILE A 29 -4.87 -5.13 -2.60
N TYR A 30 -3.89 -4.45 -2.02
CA TYR A 30 -3.98 -3.90 -0.68
C TYR A 30 -4.57 -2.49 -0.74
N LEU A 31 -5.74 -2.31 -0.17
CA LEU A 31 -6.47 -1.04 -0.17
C LEU A 31 -6.65 -0.51 1.24
N ALA A 32 -6.57 0.79 1.39
CA ALA A 32 -6.89 1.49 2.62
C ALA A 32 -8.04 2.47 2.37
N CYS A 33 -8.91 2.62 3.34
CA CYS A 33 -9.96 3.65 3.31
C CYS A 33 -10.37 4.09 4.72
N ARG A 34 -11.20 5.11 4.77
CA ARG A 34 -11.83 5.52 6.01
C ARG A 34 -13.15 4.78 6.15
N TYR A 35 -13.19 3.82 7.07
CA TYR A 35 -14.43 3.13 7.37
C TYR A 35 -15.45 4.10 7.96
N THR A 36 -16.73 3.84 7.67
CA THR A 36 -17.84 4.45 8.43
C THR A 36 -17.98 3.75 9.76
N ASP A 37 -18.54 4.43 10.76
CA ASP A 37 -18.85 3.80 12.05
C ASP A 37 -19.84 2.62 11.87
N ALA A 38 -20.76 2.74 10.90
CA ALA A 38 -21.72 1.70 10.57
C ALA A 38 -21.03 0.46 9.99
N LEU A 39 -20.10 0.62 9.03
CA LEU A 39 -19.33 -0.51 8.49
C LEU A 39 -18.52 -1.21 9.58
N SER A 40 -17.86 -0.45 10.44
CA SER A 40 -17.10 -0.99 11.56
C SER A 40 -18.01 -1.79 12.51
N ALA A 41 -19.18 -1.26 12.84
CA ALA A 41 -20.14 -1.91 13.72
C ALA A 41 -20.68 -3.22 13.12
N LEU A 42 -21.01 -3.25 11.82
CA LEU A 42 -21.45 -4.44 11.11
C LEU A 42 -20.41 -5.57 11.18
N LEU A 43 -19.14 -5.23 10.89
CA LEU A 43 -18.06 -6.22 10.92
C LEU A 43 -17.80 -6.74 12.34
N GLU A 44 -17.82 -5.87 13.36
CA GLU A 44 -17.66 -6.27 14.76
C GLU A 44 -18.83 -7.11 15.28
N GLN A 45 -20.06 -6.80 14.85
CA GLN A 45 -21.23 -7.59 15.18
C GLN A 45 -21.13 -9.00 14.58
N TRP A 46 -20.78 -9.10 13.28
CA TRP A 46 -20.59 -10.39 12.62
C TRP A 46 -19.57 -11.27 13.34
N LYS A 47 -18.44 -10.69 13.73
CA LYS A 47 -17.38 -11.40 14.48
C LYS A 47 -17.85 -11.92 15.85
N LYS A 48 -18.79 -11.23 16.50
CA LYS A 48 -19.35 -11.66 17.79
C LYS A 48 -20.39 -12.78 17.66
N GLU A 49 -21.14 -12.76 16.56
CA GLU A 49 -22.26 -13.68 16.34
C GLU A 49 -21.85 -14.98 15.64
N HIS A 50 -20.69 -14.97 14.98
CA HIS A 50 -20.22 -16.09 14.16
C HIS A 50 -18.88 -16.61 14.65
N LYS A 51 -18.72 -17.94 14.53
CA LYS A 51 -17.44 -18.57 14.83
C LYS A 51 -16.43 -18.28 13.71
N ALA A 52 -15.18 -17.99 14.09
CA ALA A 52 -14.10 -17.87 13.14
C ALA A 52 -13.89 -19.19 12.38
N ALA A 53 -13.72 -19.12 11.07
CA ALA A 53 -13.37 -20.26 10.22
C ALA A 53 -11.93 -20.72 10.48
N TYR A 54 -11.06 -19.76 10.78
CA TYR A 54 -9.67 -19.99 11.21
C TYR A 54 -9.39 -19.15 12.45
N ASP A 55 -8.76 -19.75 13.46
CA ASP A 55 -8.29 -19.09 14.69
C ASP A 55 -7.02 -19.82 15.14
N PHE A 56 -5.86 -19.21 14.92
CA PHE A 56 -4.57 -19.78 15.28
C PHE A 56 -3.55 -18.69 15.64
N THR A 57 -2.56 -19.04 16.42
CA THR A 57 -1.47 -18.16 16.82
C THR A 57 -0.15 -18.72 16.27
N GLU A 58 0.63 -17.88 15.62
CA GLU A 58 1.95 -18.24 15.09
C GLU A 58 3.04 -18.19 16.19
N GLU A 59 4.26 -18.60 15.85
CA GLU A 59 5.40 -18.65 16.78
C GLU A 59 5.83 -17.25 17.29
N ASP A 60 5.49 -16.20 16.55
CA ASP A 60 5.73 -14.80 16.91
C ASP A 60 4.65 -14.21 17.83
N GLU A 61 3.77 -15.07 18.38
CA GLU A 61 2.64 -14.71 19.23
C GLU A 61 1.55 -13.87 18.55
N ILE A 62 1.57 -13.75 17.21
CA ILE A 62 0.51 -13.07 16.45
C ILE A 62 -0.66 -14.04 16.22
N THR A 63 -1.85 -13.61 16.61
CA THR A 63 -3.09 -14.39 16.42
C THR A 63 -3.79 -13.97 15.13
N HIS A 64 -4.08 -14.96 14.29
CA HIS A 64 -4.81 -14.81 13.04
C HIS A 64 -6.21 -15.37 13.18
N ARG A 65 -7.21 -14.54 12.86
CA ARG A 65 -8.63 -14.95 12.86
C ARG A 65 -9.28 -14.57 11.55
N VAL A 66 -10.01 -15.50 10.97
CA VAL A 66 -10.73 -15.29 9.72
C VAL A 66 -12.18 -15.71 9.87
N TRP A 67 -13.09 -14.85 9.48
CA TRP A 67 -14.51 -15.13 9.38
C TRP A 67 -14.94 -15.10 7.93
N VAL A 68 -15.86 -15.95 7.59
CA VAL A 68 -16.55 -15.92 6.30
C VAL A 68 -17.85 -15.16 6.48
N ILE A 69 -18.14 -14.22 5.62
CA ILE A 69 -19.41 -13.52 5.55
C ILE A 69 -20.15 -14.05 4.32
N ASP A 70 -21.15 -14.91 4.56
CA ASP A 70 -21.92 -15.64 3.55
C ASP A 70 -23.43 -15.35 3.61
N GLY A 71 -23.84 -14.46 4.51
CA GLY A 71 -25.24 -14.04 4.61
C GLY A 71 -25.57 -12.92 3.62
N ASP A 72 -26.54 -13.13 2.72
CA ASP A 72 -26.93 -12.18 1.68
C ASP A 72 -27.25 -10.79 2.25
N GLU A 73 -27.95 -10.73 3.39
CA GLU A 73 -28.29 -9.47 4.05
C GLU A 73 -27.04 -8.73 4.54
N ALA A 74 -26.11 -9.44 5.20
CA ALA A 74 -24.87 -8.86 5.69
C ALA A 74 -23.98 -8.39 4.53
N ILE A 75 -23.91 -9.16 3.46
CA ILE A 75 -23.18 -8.78 2.22
C ILE A 75 -23.77 -7.50 1.65
N SER A 76 -25.10 -7.42 1.49
CA SER A 76 -25.78 -6.23 0.97
C SER A 76 -25.52 -5.00 1.85
N GLN A 77 -25.62 -5.13 3.16
CA GLN A 77 -25.36 -4.03 4.09
C GLN A 77 -23.89 -3.54 4.00
N ILE A 78 -22.94 -4.46 3.88
CA ILE A 78 -21.52 -4.10 3.70
C ILE A 78 -21.32 -3.40 2.37
N GLN A 79 -21.93 -3.85 1.28
CA GLN A 79 -21.87 -3.20 -0.03
C GLN A 79 -22.42 -1.77 0.04
N ASP A 80 -23.60 -1.58 0.64
CA ASP A 80 -24.22 -0.26 0.84
C ASP A 80 -23.33 0.70 1.64
N GLU A 81 -22.63 0.20 2.66
CA GLU A 81 -21.70 1.01 3.43
C GLU A 81 -20.41 1.31 2.65
N MET A 82 -19.90 0.36 1.89
CA MET A 82 -18.73 0.56 1.04
C MET A 82 -18.99 1.58 -0.08
N GLU A 83 -20.20 1.66 -0.62
CA GLU A 83 -20.58 2.68 -1.62
C GLU A 83 -20.53 4.10 -1.07
N LYS A 84 -20.75 4.30 0.23
CA LYS A 84 -20.63 5.62 0.89
C LYS A 84 -19.19 6.08 1.05
N ILE A 85 -18.22 5.19 0.88
CA ILE A 85 -16.80 5.52 1.01
C ILE A 85 -16.32 6.26 -0.23
N SER A 86 -15.98 7.53 -0.07
CA SER A 86 -15.64 8.45 -1.16
C SER A 86 -14.35 8.06 -1.93
N ALA A 87 -13.42 7.35 -1.30
CA ALA A 87 -12.17 6.96 -1.93
C ALA A 87 -11.52 5.73 -1.28
N LEU A 88 -11.00 4.84 -2.13
CA LEU A 88 -10.09 3.78 -1.76
C LEU A 88 -8.68 4.17 -2.21
N TYR A 89 -7.70 3.95 -1.36
CA TYR A 89 -6.29 4.27 -1.60
C TYR A 89 -5.51 2.97 -1.76
N ILE A 90 -4.73 2.83 -2.82
CA ILE A 90 -3.87 1.66 -3.01
C ILE A 90 -2.70 1.80 -2.03
N ALA A 91 -2.62 0.91 -1.05
CA ALA A 91 -1.52 0.83 -0.11
C ALA A 91 -0.38 -0.03 -0.67
N ASP A 92 -0.71 -1.12 -1.34
CA ASP A 92 0.24 -1.96 -2.10
C ASP A 92 -0.46 -2.63 -3.30
N GLY A 93 0.35 -3.03 -4.29
CA GLY A 93 -0.16 -3.71 -5.47
C GLY A 93 -0.56 -2.78 -6.61
N HIS A 94 0.10 -1.63 -6.78
CA HIS A 94 -0.17 -0.69 -7.88
C HIS A 94 -0.10 -1.35 -9.25
N HIS A 95 0.93 -2.18 -9.50
CA HIS A 95 1.05 -2.93 -10.75
C HIS A 95 -0.06 -3.97 -10.92
N ARG A 96 -0.46 -4.67 -9.84
CA ARG A 96 -1.58 -5.63 -9.87
C ARG A 96 -2.91 -4.93 -10.19
N ALA A 97 -3.16 -3.77 -9.57
CA ALA A 97 -4.36 -2.99 -9.83
C ALA A 97 -4.46 -2.52 -11.30
N VAL A 98 -3.38 -1.95 -11.82
CA VAL A 98 -3.33 -1.49 -13.22
C VAL A 98 -3.51 -2.65 -14.19
N SER A 99 -2.84 -3.78 -13.95
CA SER A 99 -2.93 -4.97 -14.81
C SER A 99 -4.32 -5.57 -14.81
N ALA A 100 -4.96 -5.72 -13.66
CA ALA A 100 -6.34 -6.21 -13.57
C ALA A 100 -7.32 -5.32 -14.35
N VAL A 101 -7.21 -3.99 -14.20
CA VAL A 101 -8.04 -3.04 -14.95
C VAL A 101 -7.80 -3.15 -16.46
N LYS A 102 -6.55 -3.25 -16.92
CA LYS A 102 -6.23 -3.34 -18.35
C LYS A 102 -6.71 -4.65 -18.98
N VAL A 103 -6.55 -5.77 -18.27
CA VAL A 103 -7.09 -7.06 -18.72
C VAL A 103 -8.62 -7.03 -18.77
N GLY A 104 -9.28 -6.49 -17.75
CA GLY A 104 -10.72 -6.33 -17.77
C GLY A 104 -11.22 -5.48 -18.95
N LEU A 105 -10.57 -4.34 -19.21
CA LEU A 105 -10.90 -3.48 -20.35
C LEU A 105 -10.68 -4.19 -21.71
N LYS A 106 -9.57 -4.92 -21.86
CA LYS A 106 -9.29 -5.74 -23.05
C LYS A 106 -10.41 -6.75 -23.28
N ARG A 107 -10.77 -7.52 -22.24
CA ARG A 107 -11.79 -8.56 -22.32
C ARG A 107 -13.19 -8.01 -22.61
N ARG A 108 -13.52 -6.82 -22.09
CA ARG A 108 -14.76 -6.12 -22.48
C ARG A 108 -14.79 -5.77 -23.95
N GLN A 109 -13.66 -5.36 -24.54
CA GLN A 109 -13.57 -5.08 -25.97
C GLN A 109 -13.70 -6.35 -26.81
N GLU A 110 -13.15 -7.47 -26.33
CA GLU A 110 -13.23 -8.79 -26.99
C GLU A 110 -14.61 -9.44 -26.84
N ASN A 111 -15.40 -9.03 -25.83
CA ASN A 111 -16.75 -9.53 -25.54
C ASN A 111 -17.74 -8.37 -25.42
N PRO A 112 -18.20 -7.80 -26.55
CA PRO A 112 -19.07 -6.61 -26.53
C PRO A 112 -20.40 -6.81 -25.78
N ASP A 113 -20.88 -8.04 -25.69
CA ASP A 113 -22.13 -8.40 -25.04
C ASP A 113 -21.96 -8.75 -23.54
N TYR A 114 -20.84 -8.32 -22.90
CA TYR A 114 -20.61 -8.57 -21.47
C TYR A 114 -21.72 -7.96 -20.62
N THR A 115 -22.10 -8.66 -19.55
CA THR A 115 -23.21 -8.26 -18.67
C THR A 115 -22.75 -7.40 -17.48
N GLY A 116 -21.49 -7.50 -17.11
CA GLY A 116 -20.90 -6.90 -15.91
C GLY A 116 -20.62 -7.92 -14.80
N GLU A 117 -21.23 -9.11 -14.87
CA GLU A 117 -21.10 -10.17 -13.87
C GLU A 117 -19.90 -11.11 -14.12
N GLU A 118 -19.23 -10.99 -15.25
CA GLU A 118 -18.08 -11.83 -15.59
C GLU A 118 -16.89 -11.54 -14.67
N ALA A 119 -16.15 -12.59 -14.31
CA ALA A 119 -15.03 -12.53 -13.36
C ALA A 119 -13.96 -11.49 -13.73
N PHE A 120 -13.76 -11.21 -15.01
CA PHE A 120 -12.81 -10.19 -15.46
C PHE A 120 -13.23 -8.73 -15.13
N ASN A 121 -14.45 -8.51 -14.67
CA ASN A 121 -14.91 -7.21 -14.18
C ASN A 121 -14.50 -6.93 -12.74
N TYR A 122 -13.97 -7.93 -12.03
CA TYR A 122 -13.62 -7.86 -10.62
C TYR A 122 -12.14 -8.16 -10.40
N PHE A 123 -11.61 -7.71 -9.31
CA PHE A 123 -10.31 -8.12 -8.81
C PHE A 123 -10.36 -8.36 -7.30
N LEU A 124 -9.51 -9.27 -6.84
CA LEU A 124 -9.40 -9.57 -5.42
C LEU A 124 -8.67 -8.44 -4.70
N SER A 125 -9.26 -7.93 -3.63
CA SER A 125 -8.65 -6.92 -2.77
C SER A 125 -8.84 -7.23 -1.30
N VAL A 126 -7.90 -6.73 -0.49
CA VAL A 126 -8.03 -6.67 0.98
C VAL A 126 -8.14 -5.20 1.34
N VAL A 127 -9.19 -4.84 2.07
CA VAL A 127 -9.49 -3.45 2.42
C VAL A 127 -9.28 -3.27 3.92
N PHE A 128 -8.46 -2.30 4.30
CA PHE A 128 -8.17 -1.98 5.70
C PHE A 128 -8.70 -0.59 6.06
N PRO A 129 -9.19 -0.41 7.28
CA PRO A 129 -9.35 0.91 7.84
C PRO A 129 -7.97 1.57 8.00
N TYR A 130 -7.86 2.83 7.59
CA TYR A 130 -6.57 3.55 7.52
C TYR A 130 -5.84 3.67 8.87
N ASP A 131 -6.59 3.69 9.96
CA ASP A 131 -6.10 3.83 11.32
C ASP A 131 -5.52 2.51 11.90
N GLN A 132 -5.74 1.39 11.22
CA GLN A 132 -5.12 0.10 11.53
C GLN A 132 -3.84 -0.17 10.74
N LEU A 133 -3.43 0.75 9.88
CA LEU A 133 -2.22 0.63 9.09
C LEU A 133 -1.12 1.52 9.65
N THR A 134 0.08 0.97 9.75
CA THR A 134 1.28 1.70 10.15
C THR A 134 2.22 1.83 8.97
N ILE A 135 2.66 3.06 8.69
CA ILE A 135 3.69 3.32 7.70
C ILE A 135 5.05 3.12 8.35
N LEU A 136 5.78 2.12 7.88
CA LEU A 136 7.14 1.85 8.34
C LEU A 136 8.15 2.67 7.54
N ALA A 137 9.27 3.01 8.18
CA ALA A 137 10.37 3.67 7.49
C ALA A 137 10.95 2.74 6.42
N TYR A 138 11.15 3.27 5.22
CA TYR A 138 11.82 2.57 4.14
C TYR A 138 13.27 3.06 4.04
N ASN A 139 14.14 2.50 4.87
CA ASN A 139 15.52 2.90 4.97
C ASN A 139 16.32 2.51 3.73
N ARG A 140 17.25 3.37 3.33
CA ARG A 140 18.22 3.11 2.27
C ARG A 140 19.59 2.93 2.89
N VAL A 141 20.31 1.92 2.42
CA VAL A 141 21.71 1.71 2.76
C VAL A 141 22.55 2.07 1.55
N VAL A 142 23.43 3.05 1.72
CA VAL A 142 24.38 3.45 0.68
C VAL A 142 25.65 2.64 0.90
N ARG A 143 26.11 1.96 -0.14
CA ARG A 143 27.24 1.02 -0.06
C ARG A 143 28.57 1.74 0.11
N ASP A 144 28.76 2.85 -0.60
CA ASP A 144 29.96 3.67 -0.57
C ASP A 144 29.63 5.11 -1.01
N LEU A 145 30.54 6.02 -0.82
CA LEU A 145 30.38 7.43 -1.19
C LEU A 145 30.85 7.73 -2.64
N ASN A 146 31.01 6.70 -3.48
CA ASN A 146 31.44 6.82 -4.87
C ASN A 146 32.75 7.63 -5.03
N GLY A 147 33.73 7.35 -4.17
CA GLY A 147 35.04 7.98 -4.17
C GLY A 147 35.09 9.42 -3.65
N GLN A 148 33.99 9.94 -3.11
CA GLN A 148 33.92 11.25 -2.49
C GLN A 148 34.30 11.17 -1.00
N SER A 149 34.84 12.26 -0.44
CA SER A 149 35.04 12.37 0.98
C SER A 149 33.69 12.59 1.70
N VAL A 150 33.65 12.33 3.00
CA VAL A 150 32.47 12.63 3.86
C VAL A 150 32.13 14.11 3.78
N GLU A 151 33.11 14.96 3.83
CA GLU A 151 32.98 16.40 3.77
C GLU A 151 32.36 16.86 2.44
N ASP A 152 32.81 16.33 1.31
CA ASP A 152 32.26 16.66 -0.01
C ASP A 152 30.79 16.25 -0.14
N VAL A 153 30.42 15.07 0.42
CA VAL A 153 29.02 14.61 0.42
C VAL A 153 28.17 15.51 1.28
N LEU A 154 28.63 15.86 2.48
CA LEU A 154 27.90 16.76 3.38
C LEU A 154 27.71 18.16 2.78
N GLU A 155 28.71 18.71 2.11
CA GLU A 155 28.60 19.99 1.42
C GLU A 155 27.53 19.96 0.32
N LYS A 156 27.49 18.91 -0.50
CA LYS A 156 26.45 18.73 -1.51
C LYS A 156 25.05 18.57 -0.95
N ILE A 157 24.91 17.88 0.18
CA ILE A 157 23.61 17.75 0.86
C ILE A 157 23.15 19.12 1.36
N LYS A 158 24.04 19.94 1.91
CA LYS A 158 23.72 21.30 2.40
C LYS A 158 23.25 22.25 1.31
N GLU A 159 23.56 21.97 0.02
CA GLU A 159 23.03 22.77 -1.09
C GLU A 159 21.49 22.69 -1.21
N ASN A 160 20.88 21.61 -0.72
CA ASN A 160 19.46 21.34 -0.89
C ASN A 160 18.72 21.10 0.44
N PHE A 161 19.43 20.95 1.55
CA PHE A 161 18.86 20.58 2.84
C PHE A 161 19.53 21.36 3.98
N ASP A 162 18.72 21.78 4.93
CA ASP A 162 19.22 22.24 6.23
C ASP A 162 19.59 21.04 7.09
N MET A 163 20.79 21.03 7.65
CA MET A 163 21.31 19.89 8.41
C MET A 163 21.49 20.22 9.88
N THR A 164 20.98 19.33 10.75
CA THR A 164 21.19 19.44 12.20
C THR A 164 21.76 18.12 12.73
N ILE A 165 22.81 18.23 13.55
CA ILE A 165 23.37 17.08 14.25
C ILE A 165 22.47 16.73 15.43
N VAL A 166 22.03 15.48 15.50
CA VAL A 166 21.16 14.98 16.57
C VAL A 166 21.95 14.03 17.46
N PRO A 167 22.03 14.30 18.77
CA PRO A 167 22.67 13.39 19.70
C PRO A 167 21.78 12.17 19.96
N GLY A 168 22.35 10.99 19.81
CA GLY A 168 21.70 9.71 20.13
C GLY A 168 21.04 9.00 18.95
N PHE A 169 20.84 7.71 19.14
CA PHE A 169 20.24 6.80 18.15
C PHE A 169 19.00 6.12 18.74
N PRO A 170 17.93 5.91 17.96
CA PRO A 170 17.74 6.27 16.54
C PRO A 170 17.25 7.73 16.36
N ALA A 171 17.79 8.44 15.38
CA ALA A 171 17.29 9.74 14.95
C ALA A 171 16.14 9.52 13.93
N LYS A 172 14.92 9.36 14.43
CA LYS A 172 13.74 9.18 13.60
C LYS A 172 13.13 10.54 13.29
N PRO A 173 13.06 10.95 12.00
CA PRO A 173 12.37 12.19 11.64
C PRO A 173 10.88 12.08 11.97
N VAL A 174 10.31 13.15 12.51
CA VAL A 174 8.90 13.22 12.92
C VAL A 174 8.07 14.12 12.01
N GLU A 175 8.71 14.96 11.22
CA GLU A 175 8.06 15.90 10.33
C GLU A 175 8.12 15.44 8.87
N LYS A 176 7.20 15.95 8.07
CA LYS A 176 7.15 15.68 6.63
C LYS A 176 8.35 16.38 5.96
N HIS A 177 8.95 15.72 4.98
CA HIS A 177 10.14 16.15 4.25
C HIS A 177 11.45 16.14 5.06
N CYS A 178 11.44 15.59 6.28
CA CYS A 178 12.65 15.36 7.07
C CYS A 178 13.22 13.97 6.81
N PHE A 179 14.55 13.89 6.77
CA PHE A 179 15.27 12.63 6.59
C PHE A 179 16.29 12.46 7.73
N GLY A 180 16.37 11.25 8.29
CA GLY A 180 17.45 10.86 9.17
C GLY A 180 18.59 10.25 8.36
N MET A 181 19.82 10.69 8.58
CA MET A 181 21.03 10.13 7.98
C MET A 181 21.99 9.67 9.07
N TYR A 182 22.53 8.48 8.91
CA TYR A 182 23.63 7.98 9.71
C TYR A 182 24.86 7.81 8.82
N LEU A 183 25.96 8.42 9.21
CA LEU A 183 27.19 8.36 8.49
C LEU A 183 28.35 8.23 9.47
N ASP A 184 29.06 7.10 9.44
CA ASP A 184 30.30 6.81 10.17
C ASP A 184 30.40 7.47 11.58
N CYS A 185 29.53 7.05 12.50
CA CYS A 185 29.38 7.57 13.86
C CYS A 185 28.76 8.97 14.02
N LEU A 186 28.30 9.61 12.95
CA LEU A 186 27.59 10.88 12.99
C LEU A 186 26.12 10.71 12.60
N LEU A 187 25.23 11.28 13.42
CA LEU A 187 23.78 11.29 13.14
C LEU A 187 23.37 12.69 12.69
N TYR A 188 22.68 12.75 11.57
CA TYR A 188 22.12 13.98 11.04
C TYR A 188 20.62 13.84 10.83
N THR A 189 19.85 14.91 11.11
CA THR A 189 18.52 15.11 10.55
C THR A 189 18.58 16.28 9.58
N SER A 190 17.89 16.18 8.47
CA SER A 190 17.80 17.24 7.49
C SER A 190 16.34 17.55 7.16
N ASP A 191 16.02 18.84 7.03
CA ASP A 191 14.78 19.32 6.44
C ASP A 191 15.00 19.60 4.96
N ALA A 192 14.12 19.10 4.12
CA ALA A 192 14.13 19.43 2.70
C ALA A 192 13.51 20.83 2.52
N ALA A 193 14.33 21.79 2.10
CA ALA A 193 13.82 23.03 1.56
C ALA A 193 13.15 22.73 0.20
N ASP A 194 11.82 22.79 0.16
CA ASP A 194 10.93 22.73 -0.99
C ASP A 194 11.34 21.86 -2.21
N GLU A 195 10.45 20.91 -2.54
CA GLU A 195 10.46 19.97 -3.67
C GLU A 195 11.36 18.74 -3.56
N ALA A 196 10.82 17.71 -2.87
CA ALA A 196 11.28 16.34 -3.13
C ALA A 196 10.86 15.91 -4.54
N ARG A 197 11.72 16.09 -5.52
CA ARG A 197 11.65 15.34 -6.76
C ARG A 197 11.91 13.89 -6.42
N SER A 198 10.92 13.02 -6.65
CA SER A 198 11.13 11.58 -6.64
C SER A 198 12.18 11.27 -7.70
N VAL A 199 13.35 10.86 -7.28
CA VAL A 199 14.36 10.30 -8.19
C VAL A 199 14.04 8.82 -8.34
N ASP A 200 13.84 8.40 -9.59
CA ASP A 200 13.62 7.03 -10.05
C ASP A 200 14.67 6.02 -9.57
#